data_81d9dfb5aa66810f2b445d92a1a1ba89
#
_entry.id   81d9dfb5aa66810f2b445d92a1a1ba89
#
_cell.length_a   1.000
_cell.length_b   1.000
_cell.length_c   1.000
_cell.angle_alpha   90.00
_cell.angle_beta   90.00
_cell.angle_gamma   90.00
#
_symmetry.space_group_name_H-M   'P 1'
#
loop_
_entity.id
_entity.type
_entity.pdbx_description
1 polymer ?
#
loop_
_entity_poly.entity_id
_entity_poly.type
_entity_poly.pdbx_seq_one_letter_code
_entity_poly.pdbx_strand_id
1 'polypeptide(L)'
;LVGVCLNISHTYDSDLSVNLIAPDGTEITLFSYVGGGDDDFTNTCFSQSSSTSIISGIAPFTGFYKPMNTLGNANNGQIGNGNWILRIVDGYAADIGTLINWNLTFGPSAPTPITFSSSNLPIVVINTFSQTIVNEPKINASMKIIDNGPGLINHITDPPNAYNNKIGIEIRGSFSSILPQKPYAFETRNAS
;
A
#
# COMPACT_ATOMS: atom_id res chain seq x y z
N LEU A 1 9.19 -4.68 7.09
CA LEU A 1 9.81 -5.02 5.82
C LEU A 1 10.76 -3.89 5.41
N VAL A 2 12.00 -4.20 5.07
CA VAL A 2 13.00 -3.20 4.61
C VAL A 2 13.57 -3.55 3.24
N GLY A 3 13.44 -4.78 2.78
CA GLY A 3 13.92 -5.18 1.48
C GLY A 3 13.27 -6.45 0.95
N VAL A 4 13.30 -6.59 -0.38
CA VAL A 4 12.89 -7.77 -1.16
C VAL A 4 13.95 -7.99 -2.20
N CYS A 5 14.51 -9.20 -2.28
CA CYS A 5 15.41 -9.56 -3.38
C CYS A 5 14.84 -10.76 -4.14
N LEU A 6 15.09 -10.79 -5.44
CA LEU A 6 14.65 -11.86 -6.33
C LEU A 6 15.64 -12.12 -7.46
N ASN A 7 15.54 -13.32 -8.00
CA ASN A 7 16.18 -13.73 -9.24
C ASN A 7 15.10 -14.36 -10.12
N ILE A 8 14.88 -13.79 -11.29
CA ILE A 8 13.96 -14.29 -12.32
C ILE A 8 14.76 -14.41 -13.60
N SER A 9 14.68 -15.55 -14.28
CA SER A 9 15.09 -15.68 -15.66
C SER A 9 13.87 -15.55 -16.54
N HIS A 10 13.90 -14.64 -17.50
CA HIS A 10 12.82 -14.40 -18.47
C HIS A 10 13.40 -13.86 -19.76
N THR A 11 12.79 -14.22 -20.90
CA THR A 11 13.30 -13.85 -22.23
C THR A 11 12.69 -12.56 -22.79
N TYR A 12 11.82 -11.89 -22.03
CA TYR A 12 11.24 -10.58 -22.38
C TYR A 12 10.74 -9.88 -21.12
N ASP A 13 11.57 -9.07 -20.51
CA ASP A 13 11.34 -8.53 -19.15
C ASP A 13 10.06 -7.72 -19.01
N SER A 14 9.64 -6.98 -20.06
CA SER A 14 8.44 -6.16 -20.01
C SER A 14 7.13 -6.95 -20.07
N ASP A 15 7.16 -8.26 -20.14
CA ASP A 15 5.96 -9.09 -20.03
C ASP A 15 5.57 -9.32 -18.57
N LEU A 16 6.50 -9.03 -17.65
CA LEU A 16 6.32 -9.33 -16.24
C LEU A 16 5.72 -8.17 -15.43
N SER A 17 4.80 -8.56 -14.55
CA SER A 17 4.36 -7.74 -13.41
C SER A 17 4.56 -8.51 -12.11
N VAL A 18 5.26 -7.89 -11.15
CA VAL A 18 5.64 -8.54 -9.90
C VAL A 18 5.16 -7.73 -8.70
N ASN A 19 4.37 -8.39 -7.87
CA ASN A 19 3.78 -7.82 -6.67
C ASN A 19 4.14 -8.64 -5.43
N LEU A 20 4.40 -7.97 -4.33
CA LEU A 20 4.52 -8.57 -3.02
C LEU A 20 3.21 -8.39 -2.26
N ILE A 21 2.67 -9.45 -1.69
CA ILE A 21 1.45 -9.43 -0.88
C ILE A 21 1.83 -9.78 0.55
N ALA A 22 1.54 -8.88 1.47
CA ALA A 22 1.78 -9.03 2.91
C ALA A 22 0.71 -9.92 3.58
N PRO A 23 0.93 -10.40 4.82
CA PRO A 23 -0.01 -11.28 5.52
C PRO A 23 -1.42 -10.71 5.71
N ASP A 24 -1.58 -9.39 5.76
CA ASP A 24 -2.87 -8.71 5.87
C ASP A 24 -3.56 -8.47 4.52
N GLY A 25 -2.94 -8.93 3.41
CA GLY A 25 -3.42 -8.72 2.05
C GLY A 25 -2.95 -7.41 1.41
N THR A 26 -2.15 -6.59 2.11
CA THR A 26 -1.56 -5.38 1.50
C THR A 26 -0.68 -5.76 0.32
N GLU A 27 -0.99 -5.21 -0.84
CA GLU A 27 -0.27 -5.48 -2.08
C GLU A 27 0.68 -4.31 -2.43
N ILE A 28 1.91 -4.66 -2.80
CA ILE A 28 2.98 -3.74 -3.17
C ILE A 28 3.50 -4.13 -4.54
N THR A 29 3.32 -3.25 -5.52
CA THR A 29 3.92 -3.44 -6.85
C THR A 29 5.41 -3.17 -6.76
N LEU A 30 6.23 -4.21 -6.96
CA LEU A 30 7.67 -4.07 -7.06
C LEU A 30 8.05 -3.48 -8.41
N PHE A 31 7.54 -4.06 -9.48
CA PHE A 31 7.64 -3.54 -10.84
C PHE A 31 6.54 -4.11 -11.74
N SER A 32 6.30 -3.44 -12.87
CA SER A 32 5.36 -3.87 -13.89
C SER A 32 5.80 -3.33 -15.23
N TYR A 33 5.98 -4.22 -16.20
CA TYR A 33 6.28 -3.92 -17.60
C TYR A 33 7.53 -3.04 -17.79
N VAL A 34 8.66 -3.41 -17.13
CA VAL A 34 9.96 -2.73 -17.26
C VAL A 34 10.95 -3.60 -18.04
N GLY A 35 11.98 -3.00 -18.62
CA GLY A 35 13.11 -3.71 -19.28
C GLY A 35 12.94 -3.90 -20.77
N GLY A 36 11.76 -3.70 -21.34
CA GLY A 36 11.54 -3.91 -22.77
C GLY A 36 11.78 -5.37 -23.17
N GLY A 37 12.43 -5.57 -24.30
CA GLY A 37 12.80 -6.91 -24.82
C GLY A 37 14.14 -7.43 -24.31
N ASP A 38 14.67 -6.88 -23.23
CA ASP A 38 15.88 -7.39 -22.57
C ASP A 38 15.51 -8.55 -21.63
N ASP A 39 16.54 -9.23 -21.10
CA ASP A 39 16.43 -10.49 -20.38
C ASP A 39 16.88 -10.35 -18.92
N ASP A 40 16.17 -11.05 -18.03
CA ASP A 40 16.51 -11.42 -16.66
C ASP A 40 16.49 -10.29 -15.61
N PHE A 41 16.09 -10.71 -14.40
CA PHE A 41 16.26 -9.96 -13.16
C PHE A 41 17.24 -10.72 -12.26
N THR A 42 18.51 -10.29 -12.27
CA THR A 42 19.60 -11.01 -11.61
C THR A 42 20.05 -10.30 -10.34
N ASN A 43 19.87 -10.93 -9.17
CA ASN A 43 20.15 -10.32 -7.86
C ASN A 43 19.50 -8.94 -7.74
N THR A 44 18.27 -8.83 -8.19
CA THR A 44 17.49 -7.60 -8.17
C THR A 44 16.90 -7.44 -6.79
N CYS A 45 17.31 -6.37 -6.10
CA CYS A 45 16.87 -6.09 -4.74
C CYS A 45 16.08 -4.78 -4.69
N PHE A 46 14.97 -4.78 -3.95
CA PHE A 46 14.15 -3.59 -3.72
C PHE A 46 14.38 -3.07 -2.31
N SER A 47 14.65 -1.78 -2.22
CA SER A 47 14.78 -1.05 -0.96
C SER A 47 14.24 0.36 -1.12
N GLN A 48 13.52 0.85 -0.13
CA GLN A 48 13.00 2.22 -0.14
C GLN A 48 14.11 3.27 -0.05
N SER A 49 15.27 2.88 0.49
CA SER A 49 16.46 3.75 0.58
C SER A 49 17.28 3.82 -0.71
N SER A 50 16.97 3.01 -1.73
CA SER A 50 17.65 3.09 -3.02
C SER A 50 17.40 4.45 -3.68
N SER A 51 18.42 4.98 -4.33
CA SER A 51 18.31 6.21 -5.13
C SER A 51 17.77 5.97 -6.54
N THR A 52 17.93 4.76 -7.07
CA THR A 52 17.58 4.39 -8.44
C THR A 52 16.19 3.74 -8.46
N SER A 53 15.27 4.27 -9.26
CA SER A 53 13.98 3.64 -9.52
C SER A 53 14.15 2.43 -10.44
N ILE A 54 13.38 1.38 -10.22
CA ILE A 54 13.34 0.22 -11.12
C ILE A 54 12.91 0.62 -12.55
N ILE A 55 12.09 1.64 -12.70
CA ILE A 55 11.63 2.16 -14.00
C ILE A 55 12.81 2.68 -14.83
N SER A 56 13.87 3.15 -14.17
CA SER A 56 15.09 3.68 -14.81
C SER A 56 16.22 2.65 -14.82
N GLY A 57 15.95 1.43 -14.35
CA GLY A 57 16.91 0.33 -14.35
C GLY A 57 17.17 -0.18 -15.76
N ILE A 58 18.26 -0.92 -15.88
CA ILE A 58 18.70 -1.58 -17.14
C ILE A 58 18.90 -3.06 -16.82
N ALA A 59 18.37 -3.93 -17.68
CA ALA A 59 18.56 -5.37 -17.54
C ALA A 59 20.05 -5.76 -17.51
N PRO A 60 20.39 -6.79 -16.78
CA PRO A 60 19.57 -7.73 -16.02
C PRO A 60 19.16 -7.21 -14.63
N PHE A 61 18.95 -5.93 -14.45
CA PHE A 61 18.47 -5.25 -13.22
C PHE A 61 19.25 -5.63 -11.96
N THR A 62 20.55 -5.83 -12.06
CA THR A 62 21.39 -6.21 -10.92
C THR A 62 21.56 -5.06 -9.93
N GLY A 63 21.36 -5.35 -8.63
CA GLY A 63 21.59 -4.41 -7.54
C GLY A 63 20.31 -3.90 -6.86
N PHE A 64 20.37 -2.68 -6.32
CA PHE A 64 19.31 -2.13 -5.48
C PHE A 64 18.49 -1.08 -6.21
N TYR A 65 17.18 -1.24 -6.20
CA TYR A 65 16.22 -0.36 -6.82
C TYR A 65 15.13 0.09 -5.83
N LYS A 66 14.57 1.26 -6.09
CA LYS A 66 13.33 1.68 -5.46
C LYS A 66 12.17 1.02 -6.22
N PRO A 67 11.26 0.30 -5.55
CA PRO A 67 10.09 -0.29 -6.18
C PRO A 67 9.10 0.77 -6.67
N MET A 68 8.16 0.38 -7.53
CA MET A 68 7.10 1.28 -8.01
C MET A 68 6.19 1.75 -6.87
N ASN A 69 5.79 0.84 -5.98
CA ASN A 69 5.07 1.20 -4.76
C ASN A 69 5.99 1.09 -3.54
N THR A 70 5.75 1.92 -2.54
CA THR A 70 6.58 1.92 -1.33
C THR A 70 6.44 0.62 -0.52
N LEU A 71 7.58 0.03 -0.12
CA LEU A 71 7.61 -1.09 0.83
C LEU A 71 7.00 -0.70 2.19
N GLY A 72 6.98 0.58 2.50
CA GLY A 72 6.36 1.13 3.71
C GLY A 72 4.87 0.84 3.84
N ASN A 73 4.17 0.54 2.74
CA ASN A 73 2.76 0.15 2.78
C ASN A 73 2.52 -1.12 3.62
N ALA A 74 3.49 -2.05 3.64
CA ALA A 74 3.42 -3.23 4.50
C ALA A 74 3.80 -2.95 5.97
N ASN A 75 4.34 -1.76 6.26
CA ASN A 75 4.73 -1.35 7.62
C ASN A 75 3.61 -0.56 8.30
N ASN A 76 2.41 -1.08 8.24
CA ASN A 76 1.14 -0.46 8.68
C ASN A 76 0.74 -0.87 10.11
N GLY A 77 1.64 -1.50 10.85
CA GLY A 77 1.38 -2.03 12.20
C GLY A 77 0.89 -3.47 12.22
N GLN A 78 0.79 -4.12 11.06
CA GLN A 78 0.44 -5.53 10.98
C GLN A 78 1.49 -6.43 11.62
N ILE A 79 1.09 -7.64 12.00
CA ILE A 79 2.00 -8.68 12.45
C ILE A 79 2.74 -9.21 11.22
N GLY A 80 4.08 -9.12 11.22
CA GLY A 80 4.91 -9.58 10.12
C GLY A 80 4.98 -11.11 9.97
N ASN A 81 4.54 -11.86 10.98
CA ASN A 81 4.43 -13.31 10.92
C ASN A 81 3.19 -13.71 10.13
N GLY A 82 3.38 -14.53 9.12
CA GLY A 82 2.32 -14.99 8.23
C GLY A 82 2.84 -15.31 6.84
N ASN A 83 1.93 -15.57 5.94
CA ASN A 83 2.28 -15.88 4.55
C ASN A 83 2.52 -14.59 3.77
N TRP A 84 3.75 -14.43 3.30
CA TRP A 84 4.10 -13.45 2.29
C TRP A 84 4.08 -14.11 0.93
N ILE A 85 3.47 -13.48 -0.06
CA ILE A 85 3.31 -14.05 -1.40
C ILE A 85 4.01 -13.13 -2.39
N LEU A 86 4.94 -13.68 -3.17
CA LEU A 86 5.45 -13.02 -4.38
C LEU A 86 4.57 -13.49 -5.55
N ARG A 87 3.75 -12.58 -6.07
CA ARG A 87 2.90 -12.83 -7.23
C ARG A 87 3.59 -12.32 -8.47
N ILE A 88 3.87 -13.22 -9.40
CA ILE A 88 4.45 -12.91 -10.71
C ILE A 88 3.39 -13.22 -11.74
N VAL A 89 3.14 -12.26 -12.63
CA VAL A 89 2.25 -12.41 -13.77
C VAL A 89 3.07 -12.16 -15.01
N ASP A 90 3.10 -13.16 -15.90
CA ASP A 90 3.53 -13.06 -17.27
C ASP A 90 2.30 -12.72 -18.10
N GLY A 91 2.27 -11.54 -18.68
CA GLY A 91 1.09 -10.96 -19.33
C GLY A 91 0.98 -11.24 -20.82
N TYR A 92 2.02 -11.82 -21.42
CA TYR A 92 2.06 -12.05 -22.87
C TYR A 92 2.52 -13.48 -23.17
N ALA A 93 2.09 -13.98 -24.33
CA ALA A 93 2.43 -15.31 -24.79
C ALA A 93 3.73 -15.30 -25.60
N ALA A 94 4.39 -16.44 -25.67
CA ALA A 94 5.59 -16.81 -26.43
C ALA A 94 6.89 -16.77 -25.63
N ASP A 95 7.05 -15.81 -24.73
CA ASP A 95 8.20 -15.78 -23.83
C ASP A 95 7.92 -16.57 -22.56
N ILE A 96 8.95 -17.08 -21.93
CA ILE A 96 8.82 -17.93 -20.75
C ILE A 96 9.90 -17.58 -19.72
N GLY A 97 9.59 -17.77 -18.44
CA GLY A 97 10.53 -17.50 -17.38
C GLY A 97 10.45 -18.47 -16.20
N THR A 98 11.38 -18.29 -15.29
CA THR A 98 11.49 -19.09 -14.07
C THR A 98 11.85 -18.18 -12.90
N LEU A 99 11.10 -18.26 -11.81
CA LEU A 99 11.52 -17.73 -10.53
C LEU A 99 12.57 -18.67 -9.92
N ILE A 100 13.82 -18.21 -9.84
CA ILE A 100 14.93 -18.99 -9.30
C ILE A 100 14.90 -18.98 -7.77
N ASN A 101 14.81 -17.78 -7.19
CA ASN A 101 14.64 -17.59 -5.74
C ASN A 101 14.16 -16.19 -5.43
N TRP A 102 13.73 -15.99 -4.20
CA TRP A 102 13.45 -14.69 -3.62
C TRP A 102 13.57 -14.73 -2.10
N ASN A 103 13.76 -13.57 -1.49
CA ASN A 103 13.81 -13.44 -0.04
C ASN A 103 13.29 -12.08 0.44
N LEU A 104 12.96 -12.02 1.72
CA LEU A 104 12.56 -10.80 2.43
C LEU A 104 13.60 -10.43 3.46
N THR A 105 13.86 -9.14 3.62
CA THR A 105 14.66 -8.60 4.71
C THR A 105 13.78 -7.78 5.63
N PHE A 106 13.76 -8.13 6.91
CA PHE A 106 13.08 -7.38 7.96
C PHE A 106 14.10 -6.59 8.77
N GLY A 107 13.76 -5.35 9.10
CA GLY A 107 14.59 -4.53 9.97
C GLY A 107 14.50 -4.99 11.43
N PRO A 108 15.49 -4.59 12.27
CA PRO A 108 15.56 -4.98 13.67
C PRO A 108 14.48 -4.38 14.56
N SER A 109 13.75 -3.39 14.07
CA SER A 109 12.66 -2.73 14.80
C SER A 109 11.40 -2.71 13.93
N ALA A 110 10.25 -2.96 14.53
CA ALA A 110 8.99 -2.59 13.92
C ALA A 110 9.07 -1.09 13.53
N PRO A 111 8.66 -0.69 12.33
CA PRO A 111 8.60 0.73 12.01
C PRO A 111 7.73 1.41 13.05
N THR A 112 8.20 2.53 13.56
CA THR A 112 7.36 3.39 14.40
C THR A 112 6.16 3.76 13.55
N PRO A 113 4.93 3.49 13.98
CA PRO A 113 3.76 3.94 13.24
C PRO A 113 3.93 5.45 13.01
N ILE A 114 3.71 5.91 11.78
CA ILE A 114 3.64 7.35 11.55
C ILE A 114 2.44 7.82 12.35
N THR A 115 2.68 8.36 13.53
CA THR A 115 1.63 8.96 14.34
C THR A 115 1.27 10.29 13.68
N PHE A 116 0.18 10.28 12.94
CA PHE A 116 -0.42 11.51 12.47
C PHE A 116 -0.88 12.31 13.69
N SER A 117 -0.22 13.44 13.94
CA SER A 117 -0.47 14.24 15.15
C SER A 117 -1.16 15.56 14.85
N SER A 118 -0.91 16.15 13.67
CA SER A 118 -1.42 17.48 13.34
C SER A 118 -1.49 17.72 11.83
N SER A 119 -2.30 18.68 11.43
CA SER A 119 -2.51 19.12 10.05
C SER A 119 -2.91 20.60 10.00
N ASN A 120 -2.56 21.28 8.92
CA ASN A 120 -3.11 22.59 8.58
C ASN A 120 -4.47 22.50 7.85
N LEU A 121 -4.96 21.30 7.60
CA LEU A 121 -6.29 21.00 7.08
C LEU A 121 -7.16 20.41 8.19
N PRO A 122 -8.48 20.46 8.08
CA PRO A 122 -9.38 19.78 9.02
C PRO A 122 -9.03 18.29 9.14
N ILE A 123 -9.05 17.78 10.37
CA ILE A 123 -8.81 16.37 10.65
C ILE A 123 -10.15 15.64 10.78
N VAL A 124 -10.34 14.59 9.98
CA VAL A 124 -11.49 13.70 10.09
C VAL A 124 -11.02 12.40 10.73
N VAL A 125 -11.61 12.05 11.86
CA VAL A 125 -11.35 10.78 12.57
C VAL A 125 -12.59 9.92 12.47
N ILE A 126 -12.43 8.72 11.87
CA ILE A 126 -13.51 7.73 11.75
C ILE A 126 -13.13 6.51 12.59
N ASN A 127 -14.04 6.08 13.47
CA ASN A 127 -13.91 4.87 14.25
C ASN A 127 -14.98 3.87 13.83
N THR A 128 -14.58 2.77 13.23
CA THR A 128 -15.46 1.69 12.78
C THR A 128 -15.71 0.63 13.84
N PHE A 129 -15.19 0.81 15.06
CA PHE A 129 -15.27 -0.18 16.14
C PHE A 129 -14.75 -1.56 15.72
N SER A 130 -13.62 -1.56 14.99
CA SER A 130 -12.99 -2.77 14.42
C SER A 130 -13.81 -3.49 13.35
N GLN A 131 -14.86 -2.87 12.81
CA GLN A 131 -15.61 -3.44 11.70
C GLN A 131 -14.90 -3.13 10.38
N THR A 132 -14.87 -4.10 9.47
CA THR A 132 -14.40 -3.89 8.10
C THR A 132 -15.43 -3.08 7.32
N ILE A 133 -15.00 -2.01 6.66
CA ILE A 133 -15.88 -1.26 5.77
C ILE A 133 -16.09 -2.07 4.49
N VAL A 134 -17.35 -2.38 4.20
CA VAL A 134 -17.76 -3.15 3.02
C VAL A 134 -18.45 -2.27 1.99
N ASN A 135 -18.73 -2.80 0.81
CA ASN A 135 -19.41 -2.04 -0.26
C ASN A 135 -20.93 -1.95 -0.03
N GLU A 136 -21.56 -2.68 0.74
CA GLU A 136 -22.96 -2.64 1.20
C GLU A 136 -23.21 -3.78 2.16
N PRO A 137 -24.02 -3.57 3.16
CA PRO A 137 -24.65 -2.31 3.60
C PRO A 137 -23.68 -1.40 4.33
N LYS A 138 -24.03 -0.11 4.48
CA LYS A 138 -23.27 0.83 5.34
C LYS A 138 -23.15 0.29 6.76
N ILE A 139 -21.94 0.21 7.24
CA ILE A 139 -21.68 -0.14 8.65
C ILE A 139 -21.87 1.08 9.55
N ASN A 140 -22.15 0.84 10.82
CA ASN A 140 -22.18 1.89 11.85
C ASN A 140 -20.76 2.27 12.24
N ALA A 141 -20.47 3.57 12.25
CA ALA A 141 -19.21 4.13 12.71
C ALA A 141 -19.47 5.42 13.49
N SER A 142 -18.45 5.97 14.13
CA SER A 142 -18.44 7.34 14.62
C SER A 142 -17.49 8.19 13.79
N MET A 143 -17.81 9.46 13.64
CA MET A 143 -16.95 10.45 12.98
C MET A 143 -16.76 11.66 13.88
N LYS A 144 -15.54 12.16 13.91
CA LYS A 144 -15.18 13.44 14.55
C LYS A 144 -14.50 14.30 13.51
N ILE A 145 -14.82 15.58 13.49
CA ILE A 145 -14.14 16.59 12.67
C ILE A 145 -13.59 17.67 13.58
N ILE A 146 -12.29 17.92 13.44
CA ILE A 146 -11.54 18.96 14.14
C ILE A 146 -11.15 20.00 13.10
N ASP A 147 -11.66 21.23 13.24
CA ASP A 147 -11.39 22.35 12.34
C ASP A 147 -11.23 23.62 13.16
N ASN A 148 -10.01 24.00 13.47
CA ASN A 148 -9.67 25.19 14.26
C ASN A 148 -9.73 26.47 13.41
N GLY A 149 -10.05 26.35 12.12
CA GLY A 149 -10.20 27.47 11.21
C GLY A 149 -8.95 27.81 10.39
N PRO A 150 -9.09 28.74 9.45
CA PRO A 150 -8.01 29.06 8.50
C PRO A 150 -6.73 29.53 9.18
N GLY A 151 -5.60 28.95 8.77
CA GLY A 151 -4.26 29.32 9.26
C GLY A 151 -3.89 28.75 10.63
N LEU A 152 -4.78 27.98 11.26
CA LEU A 152 -4.50 27.30 12.53
C LEU A 152 -4.14 25.83 12.27
N ILE A 153 -3.33 25.27 13.18
CA ILE A 153 -2.98 23.86 13.15
C ILE A 153 -4.03 23.08 13.94
N ASN A 154 -4.54 22.02 13.35
CA ASN A 154 -5.41 21.04 13.99
C ASN A 154 -4.55 19.91 14.56
N HIS A 155 -4.76 19.52 15.80
CA HIS A 155 -4.12 18.36 16.43
C HIS A 155 -5.15 17.24 16.63
N ILE A 156 -4.75 15.99 16.47
CA ILE A 156 -5.64 14.83 16.64
C ILE A 156 -6.20 14.74 18.06
N THR A 157 -5.53 15.39 19.02
CA THR A 157 -5.93 15.47 20.43
C THR A 157 -6.89 16.61 20.73
N ASP A 158 -7.11 17.53 19.78
CA ASP A 158 -8.04 18.64 19.98
C ASP A 158 -9.48 18.11 20.10
N PRO A 159 -10.33 18.84 20.86
CA PRO A 159 -11.73 18.48 20.91
C PRO A 159 -12.38 18.68 19.54
N PRO A 160 -13.25 17.74 19.10
CA PRO A 160 -13.99 17.90 17.86
C PRO A 160 -14.95 19.09 17.96
N ASN A 161 -14.87 20.01 17.01
CA ASN A 161 -15.62 21.27 17.02
C ASN A 161 -16.50 21.47 15.78
N ALA A 162 -16.29 20.70 14.70
CA ALA A 162 -17.11 20.79 13.49
C ALA A 162 -18.13 19.64 13.37
N TYR A 163 -17.79 18.45 13.85
CA TYR A 163 -18.71 17.30 13.91
C TYR A 163 -18.26 16.30 14.97
N ASN A 164 -19.21 15.68 15.68
CA ASN A 164 -18.93 14.59 16.62
C ASN A 164 -20.18 13.73 16.82
N ASN A 165 -20.41 12.75 15.93
CA ASN A 165 -21.60 11.90 16.02
C ASN A 165 -21.43 10.59 15.24
N LYS A 166 -22.52 9.78 15.22
CA LYS A 166 -22.62 8.55 14.46
C LYS A 166 -22.72 8.80 12.96
N ILE A 167 -22.19 7.90 12.18
CA ILE A 167 -22.30 7.83 10.72
C ILE A 167 -22.59 6.41 10.26
N GLY A 168 -23.17 6.29 9.06
CA GLY A 168 -23.07 5.06 8.27
C GLY A 168 -21.97 5.23 7.23
N ILE A 169 -21.12 4.24 7.04
CA ILE A 169 -20.02 4.30 6.07
C ILE A 169 -19.93 3.02 5.24
N GLU A 170 -19.63 3.15 3.97
CA GLU A 170 -19.42 2.04 3.03
C GLU A 170 -18.31 2.37 2.02
N ILE A 171 -17.77 1.36 1.36
CA ILE A 171 -16.94 1.54 0.17
C ILE A 171 -17.85 1.97 -0.98
N ARG A 172 -17.42 2.95 -1.77
CA ARG A 172 -18.19 3.44 -2.92
C ARG A 172 -17.54 3.08 -4.23
N GLY A 173 -18.41 2.87 -5.25
CA GLY A 173 -18.03 2.76 -6.64
C GLY A 173 -17.79 1.33 -7.09
N SER A 174 -18.03 1.09 -8.37
CA SER A 174 -17.87 -0.21 -9.02
C SER A 174 -16.39 -0.50 -9.28
N PHE A 175 -15.77 0.27 -10.19
CA PHE A 175 -14.35 0.08 -10.52
C PHE A 175 -13.41 0.59 -9.42
N SER A 176 -13.67 1.76 -8.86
CA SER A 176 -12.80 2.37 -7.85
C SER A 176 -12.76 1.60 -6.51
N SER A 177 -13.74 0.74 -6.25
CA SER A 177 -13.76 -0.11 -5.05
C SER A 177 -12.65 -1.17 -5.03
N ILE A 178 -12.06 -1.49 -6.18
CA ILE A 178 -10.94 -2.45 -6.29
C ILE A 178 -9.57 -1.78 -6.21
N LEU A 179 -9.51 -0.44 -6.29
CA LEU A 179 -8.25 0.29 -6.20
C LEU A 179 -7.69 0.26 -4.76
N PRO A 180 -6.37 0.34 -4.59
CA PRO A 180 -5.75 0.39 -3.26
C PRO A 180 -6.27 1.55 -2.41
N GLN A 181 -6.44 2.73 -3.01
CA GLN A 181 -7.08 3.88 -2.37
C GLN A 181 -8.58 3.86 -2.68
N LYS A 182 -9.35 3.41 -1.71
CA LYS A 182 -10.80 3.23 -1.86
C LYS A 182 -11.56 4.52 -1.60
N PRO A 183 -12.53 4.88 -2.44
CA PRO A 183 -13.48 5.93 -2.12
C PRO A 183 -14.52 5.41 -1.12
N TYR A 184 -14.94 6.29 -0.21
CA TYR A 184 -15.97 5.98 0.76
C TYR A 184 -17.19 6.89 0.57
N ALA A 185 -18.37 6.35 0.83
CA ALA A 185 -19.59 7.12 1.04
C ALA A 185 -19.98 7.05 2.50
N PHE A 186 -20.37 8.18 3.08
CA PHE A 186 -20.92 8.21 4.43
C PHE A 186 -22.19 9.06 4.50
N GLU A 187 -22.99 8.79 5.51
CA GLU A 187 -24.18 9.56 5.86
C GLU A 187 -24.14 9.86 7.35
N THR A 188 -24.59 11.03 7.72
CA THR A 188 -24.75 11.39 9.14
C THR A 188 -25.97 10.68 9.73
N ARG A 189 -25.89 10.24 10.98
CA ARG A 189 -26.96 9.57 11.71
C ARG A 189 -27.24 10.29 13.00
N ASN A 190 -28.52 10.34 13.39
CA ASN A 190 -28.92 10.92 14.67
C ASN A 190 -28.36 10.06 15.83
N ALA A 191 -28.01 10.72 16.93
CA ALA A 191 -27.73 10.07 18.17
C ALA A 191 -29.04 9.48 18.71
N SER A 192 -29.24 8.19 18.53
CA SER A 192 -30.28 7.41 19.21
C SER A 192 -29.63 6.38 20.09
#